data_2aff6de34e2d9d09bff7df29c64944da
#
_entry.id   2aff6de34e2d9d09bff7df29c64944da
#
_cell.length_a   1.000
_cell.length_b   1.000
_cell.length_c   1.000
_cell.angle_alpha   90.00
_cell.angle_beta   90.00
_cell.angle_gamma   90.00
#
_symmetry.space_group_name_H-M   'P 1'
#
loop_
_entity.id
_entity.type
_entity.pdbx_description
1 polymer ?
#
loop_
_entity_poly.entity_id
_entity_poly.type
_entity_poly.pdbx_seq_one_letter_code
_entity_poly.pdbx_strand_id
1 'polypeptide(L)'
;RIGGERAFQLHDTYGFPIDLTLEMAAEQGLEVDQAGFRALMAQQKARAKADARARKGGAVATEVYAQLRRDGETQFLGYTDLEAESRVLGIVADGVLVDSAEPGDTVEVVLAETPFYAESGGQDADTGQILGSGLAMDVVDVQKPVPGLYVHQVTLTDGQLAVGDRVSAQVDAMNRAGACQAHSATHVVHAVLRQLLGPTATQAGSYNKPGYLRFDFSSASGLGGLKEELEGLSNQAIRDDLEVTSRELPLDEAKALGAMAMFGEKYGSVVRMVEMGGPWSRELCGGTHVARSGQIGLLSLIGEQSVGAGVRRVEAYVSQDAFRHLARERALVTNLTELLKVQPDQLVERVERMLGQLKAAERTISDLNAAQALARAADLAGHARDVGGLRVLTRQVQVSGPELRTLALDLRGRLGPASVVCL
;
A
#
# COMPACT_ATOMS: atom_id res chain seq x y z
N ARG A 1 2.45 -31.59 0.45
CA ARG A 1 3.18 -30.53 -0.28
C ARG A 1 2.18 -29.49 -0.82
N ILE A 2 2.47 -28.21 -0.67
CA ILE A 2 1.68 -27.11 -1.24
C ILE A 2 2.32 -26.74 -2.59
N GLY A 3 1.56 -26.84 -3.68
CA GLY A 3 2.04 -26.48 -5.02
C GLY A 3 2.25 -24.97 -5.18
N GLY A 4 3.15 -24.56 -6.09
CA GLY A 4 3.46 -23.15 -6.37
C GLY A 4 2.25 -22.32 -6.77
N GLU A 5 1.28 -22.89 -7.51
CA GLU A 5 0.02 -22.23 -7.89
C GLU A 5 -0.84 -21.88 -6.67
N ARG A 6 -0.97 -22.79 -5.71
CA ARG A 6 -1.73 -22.52 -4.48
C ARG A 6 -1.06 -21.49 -3.59
N ALA A 7 0.27 -21.56 -3.46
CA ALA A 7 1.03 -20.55 -2.74
C ALA A 7 0.91 -19.17 -3.40
N PHE A 8 0.92 -19.12 -4.74
CA PHE A 8 0.70 -17.91 -5.53
C PHE A 8 -0.72 -17.36 -5.34
N GLN A 9 -1.74 -18.21 -5.39
CA GLN A 9 -3.13 -17.80 -5.16
C GLN A 9 -3.34 -17.23 -3.76
N LEU A 10 -2.74 -17.83 -2.73
CA LEU A 10 -2.78 -17.30 -1.36
C LEU A 10 -2.16 -15.91 -1.29
N HIS A 11 -1.03 -15.71 -1.95
CA HIS A 11 -0.33 -14.43 -1.96
C HIS A 11 -1.06 -13.37 -2.78
N ASP A 12 -1.42 -13.68 -4.03
CA ASP A 12 -1.94 -12.73 -5.01
C ASP A 12 -3.42 -12.40 -4.82
N THR A 13 -4.24 -13.42 -4.52
CA THR A 13 -5.69 -13.28 -4.44
C THR A 13 -6.17 -12.95 -3.02
N TYR A 14 -5.54 -13.56 -2.02
CA TYR A 14 -5.96 -13.43 -0.63
C TYR A 14 -5.04 -12.54 0.22
N GLY A 15 -3.98 -11.97 -0.37
CA GLY A 15 -3.04 -11.10 0.33
C GLY A 15 -2.22 -11.80 1.41
N PHE A 16 -2.15 -13.14 1.39
CA PHE A 16 -1.47 -13.92 2.41
C PHE A 16 0.03 -14.06 2.07
N PRO A 17 0.94 -13.46 2.87
CA PRO A 17 2.37 -13.44 2.55
C PRO A 17 2.97 -14.83 2.39
N ILE A 18 3.89 -14.99 1.41
CA ILE A 18 4.54 -16.27 1.14
C ILE A 18 5.31 -16.78 2.36
N ASP A 19 5.92 -15.88 3.13
CA ASP A 19 6.69 -16.22 4.31
C ASP A 19 5.82 -16.88 5.39
N LEU A 20 4.62 -16.39 5.61
CA LEU A 20 3.62 -17.02 6.49
C LEU A 20 3.14 -18.37 5.94
N THR A 21 3.00 -18.49 4.61
CA THR A 21 2.67 -19.77 3.98
C THR A 21 3.76 -20.79 4.23
N LEU A 22 5.04 -20.39 4.17
CA LEU A 22 6.20 -21.24 4.46
C LEU A 22 6.26 -21.68 5.91
N GLU A 23 6.07 -20.74 6.85
CA GLU A 23 6.10 -20.99 8.29
C GLU A 23 4.99 -21.95 8.71
N MET A 24 3.74 -21.67 8.33
CA MET A 24 2.60 -22.53 8.66
C MET A 24 2.69 -23.90 7.99
N ALA A 25 3.22 -23.99 6.78
CA ALA A 25 3.44 -25.26 6.11
C ALA A 25 4.50 -26.11 6.87
N ALA A 26 5.59 -25.48 7.31
CA ALA A 26 6.64 -26.12 8.07
C ALA A 26 6.13 -26.66 9.42
N GLU A 27 5.29 -25.92 10.13
CA GLU A 27 4.63 -26.37 11.37
C GLU A 27 3.75 -27.60 11.17
N GLN A 28 3.18 -27.76 9.99
CA GLN A 28 2.35 -28.92 9.60
C GLN A 28 3.17 -30.03 8.93
N GLY A 29 4.49 -29.93 8.87
CA GLY A 29 5.36 -30.88 8.19
C GLY A 29 5.17 -30.90 6.66
N LEU A 30 4.67 -29.81 6.07
CA LEU A 30 4.45 -29.70 4.63
C LEU A 30 5.53 -28.85 3.98
N GLU A 31 5.91 -29.21 2.77
CA GLU A 31 6.80 -28.42 1.91
C GLU A 31 6.01 -27.54 0.94
N VAL A 32 6.52 -26.35 0.66
CA VAL A 32 5.97 -25.42 -0.34
C VAL A 32 6.86 -25.39 -1.57
N ASP A 33 6.27 -25.45 -2.75
CA ASP A 33 6.97 -25.29 -4.02
C ASP A 33 7.32 -23.82 -4.28
N GLN A 34 8.41 -23.38 -3.67
CA GLN A 34 8.92 -22.02 -3.83
C GLN A 34 9.38 -21.70 -5.26
N ALA A 35 9.87 -22.70 -6.01
CA ALA A 35 10.31 -22.50 -7.38
C ALA A 35 9.13 -22.18 -8.30
N GLY A 36 8.04 -22.96 -8.18
CA GLY A 36 6.78 -22.71 -8.88
C GLY A 36 6.16 -21.35 -8.51
N PHE A 37 6.17 -20.99 -7.22
CA PHE A 37 5.71 -19.67 -6.76
C PHE A 37 6.50 -18.52 -7.40
N ARG A 38 7.85 -18.59 -7.38
CA ARG A 38 8.71 -17.56 -7.97
C ARG A 38 8.52 -17.43 -9.48
N ALA A 39 8.30 -18.54 -10.18
CA ALA A 39 8.02 -18.52 -11.61
C ALA A 39 6.71 -17.80 -11.94
N LEU A 40 5.64 -18.05 -11.18
CA LEU A 40 4.34 -17.38 -11.33
C LEU A 40 4.42 -15.89 -10.98
N MET A 41 5.12 -15.50 -9.92
CA MET A 41 5.38 -14.10 -9.58
C MET A 41 6.17 -13.37 -10.69
N ALA A 42 7.16 -14.02 -11.29
CA ALA A 42 7.90 -13.47 -12.42
C ALA A 42 7.01 -13.27 -13.66
N GLN A 43 6.11 -14.22 -13.95
CA GLN A 43 5.13 -14.10 -15.03
C GLN A 43 4.15 -12.97 -14.79
N GLN A 44 3.61 -12.82 -13.57
CA GLN A 44 2.72 -11.73 -13.20
C GLN A 44 3.42 -10.37 -13.38
N LYS A 45 4.65 -10.24 -12.86
CA LYS A 45 5.46 -9.03 -13.02
C LYS A 45 5.74 -8.70 -14.49
N ALA A 46 5.99 -9.73 -15.32
CA ALA A 46 6.19 -9.56 -16.76
C ALA A 46 4.90 -9.11 -17.47
N ARG A 47 3.73 -9.68 -17.11
CA ARG A 47 2.42 -9.25 -17.64
C ARG A 47 2.10 -7.82 -17.23
N ALA A 48 2.23 -7.47 -15.95
CA ALA A 48 2.01 -6.11 -15.47
C ALA A 48 2.93 -5.10 -16.19
N LYS A 49 4.19 -5.47 -16.46
CA LYS A 49 5.13 -4.64 -17.22
C LYS A 49 4.77 -4.55 -18.70
N ALA A 50 4.24 -5.61 -19.30
CA ALA A 50 3.75 -5.62 -20.69
C ALA A 50 2.48 -4.78 -20.82
N ASP A 51 1.53 -4.92 -19.88
CA ASP A 51 0.30 -4.12 -19.83
C ASP A 51 0.60 -2.63 -19.60
N ALA A 52 1.55 -2.30 -18.71
CA ALA A 52 2.01 -0.94 -18.52
C ALA A 52 2.68 -0.37 -19.78
N ARG A 53 3.45 -1.19 -20.52
CA ARG A 53 4.02 -0.80 -21.82
C ARG A 53 2.95 -0.65 -22.91
N ALA A 54 1.95 -1.51 -22.94
CA ALA A 54 0.84 -1.42 -23.89
C ALA A 54 -0.04 -0.17 -23.65
N ARG A 55 -0.25 0.17 -22.37
CA ARG A 55 -0.95 1.41 -21.97
C ARG A 55 -0.12 2.67 -22.21
N LYS A 56 1.22 2.59 -22.21
CA LYS A 56 2.15 3.70 -22.48
C LYS A 56 2.41 3.93 -23.99
N GLY A 57 1.55 3.46 -24.90
CA GLY A 57 1.65 3.68 -26.35
C GLY A 57 3.00 3.27 -26.92
N GLY A 58 3.03 2.35 -27.87
CA GLY A 58 4.26 1.79 -28.42
C GLY A 58 5.17 2.78 -29.14
N ALA A 59 6.16 2.28 -29.89
CA ALA A 59 7.22 3.02 -30.60
C ALA A 59 6.75 4.25 -31.41
N VAL A 60 5.50 4.28 -31.88
CA VAL A 60 4.88 5.39 -32.62
C VAL A 60 4.76 6.65 -31.74
N ALA A 61 4.33 6.50 -30.48
CA ALA A 61 4.20 7.65 -29.57
C ALA A 61 5.56 8.28 -29.26
N THR A 62 6.64 7.49 -29.17
CA THR A 62 7.99 8.01 -28.91
C THR A 62 8.49 8.90 -30.04
N GLU A 63 8.12 8.62 -31.30
CA GLU A 63 8.51 9.43 -32.47
C GLU A 63 7.78 10.76 -32.49
N VAL A 64 6.49 10.77 -32.16
CA VAL A 64 5.66 11.98 -32.02
C VAL A 64 6.23 12.93 -30.98
N TYR A 65 6.58 12.43 -29.79
CA TYR A 65 7.18 13.25 -28.73
C TYR A 65 8.59 13.74 -29.11
N ALA A 66 9.37 12.93 -29.80
CA ALA A 66 10.68 13.35 -30.31
C ALA A 66 10.57 14.44 -31.37
N GLN A 67 9.48 14.45 -32.14
CA GLN A 67 9.17 15.52 -33.09
C GLN A 67 8.82 16.81 -32.34
N LEU A 68 7.83 16.76 -31.42
CA LEU A 68 7.43 17.91 -30.61
C LEU A 68 8.59 18.55 -29.87
N ARG A 69 9.50 17.73 -29.34
CA ARG A 69 10.71 18.23 -28.66
C ARG A 69 11.64 18.99 -29.59
N ARG A 70 11.75 18.62 -30.87
CA ARG A 70 12.55 19.36 -31.85
C ARG A 70 11.98 20.75 -32.16
N ASP A 71 10.65 20.88 -32.03
CA ASP A 71 9.93 22.13 -32.24
C ASP A 71 9.96 23.06 -31.01
N GLY A 72 10.34 22.52 -29.83
CA GLY A 72 10.52 23.25 -28.58
C GLY A 72 10.60 22.36 -27.35
N GLU A 73 11.30 22.84 -26.31
CA GLU A 73 11.31 22.22 -24.99
C GLU A 73 10.31 22.91 -24.07
N THR A 74 9.70 22.17 -23.14
CA THR A 74 8.84 22.73 -22.11
C THR A 74 9.71 23.27 -20.97
N GLN A 75 9.55 24.54 -20.62
CA GLN A 75 10.14 25.10 -19.41
C GLN A 75 9.30 24.77 -18.19
N PHE A 76 9.89 24.09 -17.20
CA PHE A 76 9.21 23.76 -15.94
C PHE A 76 9.38 24.89 -14.91
N LEU A 77 8.27 25.46 -14.47
CA LEU A 77 8.21 26.56 -13.49
C LEU A 77 7.71 26.11 -12.10
N GLY A 78 7.27 24.86 -11.98
CA GLY A 78 6.51 24.36 -10.84
C GLY A 78 7.30 24.17 -9.52
N TYR A 79 8.57 24.55 -9.44
CA TYR A 79 9.27 24.65 -8.16
C TYR A 79 8.89 25.91 -7.37
N THR A 80 8.47 26.97 -8.08
CA THR A 80 8.15 28.29 -7.49
C THR A 80 6.71 28.70 -7.76
N ASP A 81 6.14 28.31 -8.91
CA ASP A 81 4.88 28.81 -9.39
C ASP A 81 3.82 27.69 -9.46
N LEU A 82 2.59 28.02 -9.13
CA LEU A 82 1.40 27.15 -9.26
C LEU A 82 0.55 27.53 -10.47
N GLU A 83 0.87 28.64 -11.12
CA GLU A 83 0.17 29.17 -12.29
C GLU A 83 1.19 29.71 -13.27
N ALA A 84 0.95 29.50 -14.57
CA ALA A 84 1.77 30.05 -15.63
C ALA A 84 0.96 30.33 -16.90
N GLU A 85 1.20 31.50 -17.51
CA GLU A 85 0.75 31.75 -18.88
C GLU A 85 1.63 30.97 -19.83
N SER A 86 1.01 30.30 -20.80
CA SER A 86 1.74 29.43 -21.72
C SER A 86 1.11 29.43 -23.12
N ARG A 87 1.76 28.73 -24.03
CA ARG A 87 1.26 28.47 -25.39
C ARG A 87 1.25 26.98 -25.66
N VAL A 88 0.20 26.51 -26.35
CA VAL A 88 0.08 25.12 -26.80
C VAL A 88 1.08 24.88 -27.95
N LEU A 89 2.04 23.99 -27.71
CA LEU A 89 3.06 23.59 -28.71
C LEU A 89 2.57 22.43 -29.58
N GLY A 90 1.72 21.55 -29.03
CA GLY A 90 1.21 20.41 -29.76
C GLY A 90 0.09 19.71 -29.02
N ILE A 91 -0.73 19.00 -29.77
CA ILE A 91 -1.86 18.19 -29.30
C ILE A 91 -1.66 16.79 -29.88
N VAL A 92 -1.78 15.77 -29.04
CA VAL A 92 -1.67 14.36 -29.44
C VAL A 92 -2.96 13.64 -29.04
N ALA A 93 -3.63 13.07 -30.03
CA ALA A 93 -4.81 12.22 -29.85
C ALA A 93 -4.48 10.81 -30.35
N ASP A 94 -4.69 9.79 -29.51
CA ASP A 94 -4.42 8.39 -29.84
C ASP A 94 -3.00 8.12 -30.41
N GLY A 95 -2.00 8.89 -29.92
CA GLY A 95 -0.61 8.78 -30.36
C GLY A 95 -0.28 9.46 -31.69
N VAL A 96 -1.17 10.31 -32.23
CA VAL A 96 -1.00 11.07 -33.46
C VAL A 96 -1.13 12.56 -33.20
N LEU A 97 -0.29 13.38 -33.87
CA LEU A 97 -0.42 14.83 -33.82
C LEU A 97 -1.73 15.25 -34.51
N VAL A 98 -2.44 16.15 -33.83
CA VAL A 98 -3.65 16.79 -34.37
C VAL A 98 -3.57 18.30 -34.22
N ASP A 99 -4.26 19.03 -35.04
CA ASP A 99 -4.25 20.52 -35.03
C ASP A 99 -5.21 21.09 -33.97
N SER A 100 -6.25 20.34 -33.61
CA SER A 100 -7.28 20.78 -32.67
C SER A 100 -7.97 19.61 -31.96
N ALA A 101 -8.67 19.91 -30.84
CA ALA A 101 -9.54 18.98 -30.11
C ALA A 101 -10.84 19.68 -29.68
N GLU A 102 -11.90 18.88 -29.47
CA GLU A 102 -13.26 19.32 -29.19
C GLU A 102 -13.68 18.97 -27.74
N PRO A 103 -14.74 19.59 -27.18
CA PRO A 103 -15.26 19.25 -25.86
C PRO A 103 -15.65 17.78 -25.75
N GLY A 104 -15.19 17.13 -24.65
CA GLY A 104 -15.36 15.70 -24.40
C GLY A 104 -14.18 14.85 -24.84
N ASP A 105 -13.25 15.39 -25.64
CA ASP A 105 -12.03 14.67 -26.01
C ASP A 105 -11.07 14.55 -24.82
N THR A 106 -10.40 13.42 -24.75
CA THR A 106 -9.23 13.21 -23.88
C THR A 106 -7.99 13.17 -24.76
N VAL A 107 -7.12 14.16 -24.62
CA VAL A 107 -5.93 14.34 -25.44
C VAL A 107 -4.71 14.64 -24.58
N GLU A 108 -3.54 14.56 -25.19
CA GLU A 108 -2.28 14.97 -24.58
C GLU A 108 -1.87 16.34 -25.14
N VAL A 109 -1.56 17.27 -24.24
CA VAL A 109 -1.19 18.64 -24.59
C VAL A 109 0.22 18.93 -24.13
N VAL A 110 1.02 19.52 -25.02
CA VAL A 110 2.36 20.01 -24.73
C VAL A 110 2.32 21.53 -24.70
N LEU A 111 2.85 22.09 -23.60
CA LEU A 111 2.93 23.53 -23.37
C LEU A 111 4.39 24.02 -23.46
N ALA A 112 4.57 25.30 -23.84
CA ALA A 112 5.88 25.95 -23.84
C ALA A 112 6.43 26.12 -22.41
N GLU A 113 5.55 26.48 -21.48
CA GLU A 113 5.86 26.64 -20.06
C GLU A 113 4.82 25.89 -19.24
N THR A 114 5.24 25.28 -18.12
CA THR A 114 4.30 24.55 -17.27
C THR A 114 4.67 24.64 -15.80
N PRO A 115 3.69 24.88 -14.90
CA PRO A 115 3.85 24.72 -13.46
C PRO A 115 3.59 23.28 -12.99
N PHE A 116 3.05 22.40 -13.86
CA PHE A 116 2.68 21.04 -13.51
C PHE A 116 3.88 20.12 -13.37
N TYR A 117 4.02 19.49 -12.21
CA TYR A 117 5.02 18.45 -11.96
C TYR A 117 4.60 17.16 -12.68
N ALA A 118 5.49 16.60 -13.47
CA ALA A 118 5.29 15.29 -14.09
C ALA A 118 5.70 14.16 -13.14
N GLU A 119 4.95 13.05 -13.15
CA GLU A 119 5.26 11.85 -12.35
C GLU A 119 6.72 11.46 -12.50
N SER A 120 7.47 11.54 -11.42
CA SER A 120 8.90 11.24 -11.39
C SER A 120 9.41 11.01 -9.97
N GLY A 121 10.47 10.22 -9.80
CA GLY A 121 11.13 10.03 -8.50
C GLY A 121 10.22 9.47 -7.40
N GLY A 122 9.15 8.78 -7.78
CA GLY A 122 8.16 8.24 -6.86
C GLY A 122 7.10 9.24 -6.40
N GLN A 123 7.10 10.49 -6.87
CA GLN A 123 6.04 11.45 -6.63
C GLN A 123 5.03 11.41 -7.77
N ASP A 124 3.73 11.34 -7.45
CA ASP A 124 2.63 11.43 -8.41
C ASP A 124 2.65 12.78 -9.15
N ALA A 125 2.10 12.78 -10.36
CA ALA A 125 1.88 13.98 -11.14
C ALA A 125 0.90 14.93 -10.45
N ASP A 126 0.99 16.21 -10.81
CA ASP A 126 -0.01 17.18 -10.43
C ASP A 126 -1.30 17.02 -11.23
N THR A 127 -2.36 17.51 -10.63
CA THR A 127 -3.66 17.75 -11.28
C THR A 127 -3.99 19.23 -11.25
N GLY A 128 -5.00 19.65 -12.03
CA GLY A 128 -5.45 21.02 -12.06
C GLY A 128 -6.19 21.34 -13.34
N GLN A 129 -6.09 22.58 -13.81
CA GLN A 129 -6.82 23.03 -14.99
C GLN A 129 -5.92 23.82 -15.94
N ILE A 130 -6.25 23.77 -17.23
CA ILE A 130 -5.69 24.66 -18.26
C ILE A 130 -6.86 25.42 -18.83
N LEU A 131 -6.79 26.75 -18.76
CA LEU A 131 -7.87 27.66 -19.14
C LEU A 131 -7.42 28.57 -20.29
N GLY A 132 -8.34 28.92 -21.17
CA GLY A 132 -8.12 29.85 -22.26
C GLY A 132 -9.37 30.72 -22.49
N SER A 133 -9.37 31.53 -23.56
CA SER A 133 -10.52 32.36 -23.91
C SER A 133 -11.68 31.48 -24.42
N GLY A 134 -12.63 31.17 -23.53
CA GLY A 134 -13.73 30.26 -23.85
C GLY A 134 -13.30 28.80 -23.97
N LEU A 135 -12.22 28.42 -23.29
CA LEU A 135 -11.63 27.08 -23.29
C LEU A 135 -11.35 26.66 -21.85
N ALA A 136 -11.72 25.44 -21.49
CA ALA A 136 -11.39 24.84 -20.22
C ALA A 136 -11.03 23.35 -20.39
N MET A 137 -9.99 22.91 -19.70
CA MET A 137 -9.51 21.52 -19.68
C MET A 137 -9.13 21.12 -18.27
N ASP A 138 -9.51 19.91 -17.85
CA ASP A 138 -9.04 19.30 -16.61
C ASP A 138 -7.77 18.49 -16.88
N VAL A 139 -6.68 18.78 -16.16
CA VAL A 139 -5.44 18.01 -16.19
C VAL A 139 -5.56 16.86 -15.22
N VAL A 140 -5.50 15.63 -15.73
CA VAL A 140 -5.66 14.40 -14.93
C VAL A 140 -4.34 13.66 -14.68
N ASP A 141 -3.34 13.87 -15.51
CA ASP A 141 -2.00 13.30 -15.39
C ASP A 141 -0.97 14.15 -16.14
N VAL A 142 0.28 14.10 -15.72
CA VAL A 142 1.41 14.76 -16.41
C VAL A 142 2.59 13.80 -16.47
N GLN A 143 3.09 13.56 -17.66
CA GLN A 143 4.19 12.62 -17.92
C GLN A 143 5.37 13.32 -18.61
N LYS A 144 6.55 12.71 -18.48
CA LYS A 144 7.78 13.19 -19.15
C LYS A 144 8.37 12.07 -20.02
N PRO A 145 7.74 11.76 -21.17
CA PRO A 145 8.11 10.63 -22.02
C PRO A 145 9.52 10.74 -22.61
N VAL A 146 9.96 11.97 -22.85
CA VAL A 146 11.33 12.30 -23.29
C VAL A 146 11.87 13.47 -22.45
N PRO A 147 13.19 13.55 -22.20
CA PRO A 147 13.78 14.67 -21.47
C PRO A 147 13.43 16.02 -22.12
N GLY A 148 13.04 17.02 -21.32
CA GLY A 148 12.69 18.35 -21.79
C GLY A 148 11.27 18.51 -22.33
N LEU A 149 10.42 17.46 -22.32
CA LEU A 149 9.04 17.53 -22.78
C LEU A 149 8.08 17.10 -21.69
N TYR A 150 7.16 17.99 -21.29
CA TYR A 150 6.07 17.70 -20.35
C TYR A 150 4.78 17.54 -21.13
N VAL A 151 4.13 16.40 -20.95
CA VAL A 151 2.90 16.00 -21.65
C VAL A 151 1.77 15.94 -20.65
N HIS A 152 0.78 16.79 -20.81
CA HIS A 152 -0.40 16.91 -19.95
C HIS A 152 -1.52 16.10 -20.53
N GLN A 153 -1.98 15.06 -19.85
CA GLN A 153 -3.20 14.34 -20.21
C GLN A 153 -4.39 15.17 -19.74
N VAL A 154 -5.19 15.65 -20.68
CA VAL A 154 -6.30 16.54 -20.38
C VAL A 154 -7.62 16.00 -20.92
N THR A 155 -8.71 16.39 -20.27
CA THR A 155 -10.07 16.23 -20.79
C THR A 155 -10.62 17.61 -21.05
N LEU A 156 -11.03 17.89 -22.31
CA LEU A 156 -11.65 19.15 -22.67
C LEU A 156 -13.06 19.20 -22.09
N THR A 157 -13.33 20.21 -21.28
CA THR A 157 -14.64 20.43 -20.65
C THR A 157 -15.47 21.48 -21.35
N ASP A 158 -14.79 22.47 -21.96
CA ASP A 158 -15.46 23.55 -22.69
C ASP A 158 -14.55 24.11 -23.79
N GLY A 159 -15.15 24.63 -24.87
CA GLY A 159 -14.46 25.29 -25.99
C GLY A 159 -13.70 24.32 -26.91
N GLN A 160 -12.99 24.87 -27.87
CA GLN A 160 -12.14 24.15 -28.82
C GLN A 160 -10.68 24.53 -28.56
N LEU A 161 -9.82 23.53 -28.50
CA LEU A 161 -8.37 23.71 -28.35
C LEU A 161 -7.70 23.66 -29.74
N ALA A 162 -6.75 24.58 -29.98
CA ALA A 162 -5.93 24.55 -31.19
C ALA A 162 -4.43 24.73 -30.83
N VAL A 163 -3.56 24.17 -31.68
CA VAL A 163 -2.11 24.42 -31.58
C VAL A 163 -1.83 25.91 -31.75
N GLY A 164 -1.05 26.47 -30.85
CA GLY A 164 -0.71 27.89 -30.82
C GLY A 164 -1.55 28.74 -29.86
N ASP A 165 -2.63 28.18 -29.31
CA ASP A 165 -3.48 28.88 -28.33
C ASP A 165 -2.71 29.34 -27.11
N ARG A 166 -3.08 30.52 -26.59
CA ARG A 166 -2.59 31.01 -25.30
C ARG A 166 -3.51 30.52 -24.19
N VAL A 167 -2.90 29.96 -23.16
CA VAL A 167 -3.61 29.34 -22.04
C VAL A 167 -2.95 29.69 -20.72
N SER A 168 -3.74 29.70 -19.64
CA SER A 168 -3.26 29.76 -18.26
C SER A 168 -3.30 28.35 -17.68
N ALA A 169 -2.15 27.83 -17.28
CA ALA A 169 -1.97 26.51 -16.67
C ALA A 169 -1.98 26.66 -15.14
N GLN A 170 -2.95 26.04 -14.46
CA GLN A 170 -3.21 26.23 -13.02
C GLN A 170 -3.21 24.90 -12.30
N VAL A 171 -2.22 24.71 -11.40
CA VAL A 171 -2.09 23.51 -10.57
C VAL A 171 -3.10 23.55 -9.42
N ASP A 172 -3.70 22.41 -9.11
CA ASP A 172 -4.47 22.26 -7.86
C ASP A 172 -3.53 22.45 -6.65
N ALA A 173 -3.65 23.59 -6.00
CA ALA A 173 -2.80 23.99 -4.88
C ALA A 173 -2.89 23.01 -3.69
N MET A 174 -4.08 22.43 -3.45
CA MET A 174 -4.28 21.47 -2.35
C MET A 174 -3.61 20.12 -2.66
N ASN A 175 -3.75 19.66 -3.90
CA ASN A 175 -3.09 18.44 -4.37
C ASN A 175 -1.55 18.59 -4.30
N ARG A 176 -1.01 19.68 -4.86
CA ARG A 176 0.44 20.00 -4.81
C ARG A 176 0.95 20.09 -3.37
N ALA A 177 0.25 20.80 -2.50
CA ALA A 177 0.65 20.92 -1.10
C ALA A 177 0.72 19.54 -0.42
N GLY A 178 -0.29 18.69 -0.64
CA GLY A 178 -0.30 17.32 -0.15
C GLY A 178 0.85 16.46 -0.69
N ALA A 179 1.18 16.60 -1.98
CA ALA A 179 2.32 15.90 -2.59
C ALA A 179 3.65 16.39 -1.99
N CYS A 180 3.85 17.71 -1.83
CA CYS A 180 5.01 18.29 -1.17
C CYS A 180 5.18 17.80 0.27
N GLN A 181 4.07 17.71 1.03
CA GLN A 181 4.07 17.19 2.40
C GLN A 181 4.50 15.72 2.44
N ALA A 182 3.92 14.86 1.58
CA ALA A 182 4.24 13.44 1.53
C ALA A 182 5.69 13.20 1.08
N HIS A 183 6.16 13.92 0.08
CA HIS A 183 7.54 13.79 -0.40
C HIS A 183 8.56 14.27 0.63
N SER A 184 8.30 15.41 1.27
CA SER A 184 9.17 15.89 2.35
C SER A 184 9.18 14.96 3.56
N ALA A 185 8.01 14.38 3.92
CA ALA A 185 7.92 13.37 4.97
C ALA A 185 8.74 12.11 4.63
N THR A 186 8.85 11.74 3.35
CA THR A 186 9.70 10.63 2.91
C THR A 186 11.17 10.88 3.22
N HIS A 187 11.68 12.09 3.00
CA HIS A 187 13.04 12.48 3.39
C HIS A 187 13.24 12.45 4.91
N VAL A 188 12.25 12.89 5.69
CA VAL A 188 12.26 12.78 7.17
C VAL A 188 12.37 11.32 7.59
N VAL A 189 11.51 10.44 7.06
CA VAL A 189 11.50 9.01 7.37
C VAL A 189 12.85 8.37 7.01
N HIS A 190 13.40 8.70 5.83
CA HIS A 190 14.70 8.18 5.41
C HIS A 190 15.84 8.61 6.36
N ALA A 191 15.89 9.89 6.73
CA ALA A 191 16.90 10.40 7.66
C ALA A 191 16.79 9.71 9.03
N VAL A 192 15.58 9.53 9.58
CA VAL A 192 15.36 8.85 10.85
C VAL A 192 15.69 7.35 10.76
N LEU A 193 15.32 6.67 9.66
CA LEU A 193 15.72 5.27 9.45
C LEU A 193 17.24 5.10 9.46
N ARG A 194 17.98 6.02 8.84
CA ARG A 194 19.44 6.01 8.87
C ARG A 194 20.01 6.29 10.27
N GLN A 195 19.33 7.13 11.04
CA GLN A 195 19.70 7.37 12.44
C GLN A 195 19.52 6.11 13.30
N LEU A 196 18.42 5.36 13.11
CA LEU A 196 18.09 4.17 13.89
C LEU A 196 18.85 2.91 13.44
N LEU A 197 18.99 2.71 12.12
CA LEU A 197 19.53 1.48 11.54
C LEU A 197 20.95 1.64 10.97
N GLY A 198 21.46 2.88 10.93
CA GLY A 198 22.75 3.19 10.37
C GLY A 198 22.72 3.54 8.87
N PRO A 199 23.90 3.88 8.29
CA PRO A 199 24.01 4.42 6.93
C PRO A 199 23.65 3.41 5.82
N THR A 200 23.53 2.13 6.14
CA THR A 200 23.15 1.06 5.20
C THR A 200 21.65 1.02 4.91
N ALA A 201 20.81 1.71 5.69
CA ALA A 201 19.39 1.87 5.42
C ALA A 201 19.19 2.85 4.24
N THR A 202 19.44 2.35 3.02
CA THR A 202 19.36 3.12 1.78
C THR A 202 18.00 2.93 1.10
N GLN A 203 17.55 3.93 0.35
CA GLN A 203 16.32 3.84 -0.41
C GLN A 203 16.41 2.79 -1.51
N ALA A 204 15.45 1.87 -1.54
CA ALA A 204 15.24 0.89 -2.60
C ALA A 204 14.08 1.29 -3.53
N GLY A 205 13.18 2.15 -3.06
CA GLY A 205 12.08 2.71 -3.81
C GLY A 205 11.23 3.63 -2.93
N SER A 206 10.43 4.49 -3.55
CA SER A 206 9.45 5.34 -2.85
C SER A 206 8.21 5.56 -3.70
N TYR A 207 7.13 5.95 -3.04
CA TYR A 207 5.92 6.41 -3.69
C TYR A 207 5.22 7.43 -2.80
N ASN A 208 4.93 8.59 -3.36
CA ASN A 208 4.38 9.75 -2.65
C ASN A 208 3.18 10.30 -3.40
N LYS A 209 2.06 10.37 -2.75
CA LYS A 209 0.86 11.08 -3.21
C LYS A 209 0.29 11.93 -2.08
N PRO A 210 -0.62 12.85 -2.37
CA PRO A 210 -1.25 13.65 -1.32
C PRO A 210 -1.75 12.79 -0.17
N GLY A 211 -1.29 13.10 1.05
CA GLY A 211 -1.68 12.43 2.28
C GLY A 211 -1.06 11.06 2.56
N TYR A 212 -0.21 10.52 1.66
CA TYR A 212 0.34 9.17 1.81
C TYR A 212 1.76 9.07 1.29
N LEU A 213 2.59 8.31 1.98
CA LEU A 213 3.91 7.89 1.53
C LEU A 213 4.12 6.38 1.70
N ARG A 214 4.95 5.85 0.83
CA ARG A 214 5.52 4.51 0.91
C ARG A 214 7.03 4.61 0.69
N PHE A 215 7.80 3.98 1.57
CA PHE A 215 9.25 4.00 1.48
C PHE A 215 9.83 2.59 1.63
N ASP A 216 10.53 2.13 0.61
CA ASP A 216 11.22 0.86 0.57
C ASP A 216 12.71 1.09 0.86
N PHE A 217 13.28 0.37 1.82
CA PHE A 217 14.64 0.56 2.27
C PHE A 217 15.37 -0.76 2.50
N SER A 218 16.70 -0.71 2.39
CA SER A 218 17.57 -1.86 2.65
C SER A 218 17.68 -2.12 4.14
N SER A 219 17.29 -3.33 4.59
CA SER A 219 17.49 -3.80 5.96
C SER A 219 17.42 -5.32 6.01
N ALA A 220 18.32 -5.91 6.80
CA ALA A 220 18.35 -7.36 7.03
C ALA A 220 17.26 -7.85 8.00
N SER A 221 16.75 -6.95 8.87
CA SER A 221 15.74 -7.24 9.87
C SER A 221 14.58 -6.25 9.81
N GLY A 222 13.42 -6.62 10.33
CA GLY A 222 12.30 -5.72 10.55
C GLY A 222 12.58 -4.69 11.63
N LEU A 223 11.77 -3.63 11.65
CA LEU A 223 11.86 -2.58 12.66
C LEU A 223 11.52 -3.08 14.08
N GLY A 224 10.67 -4.11 14.19
CA GLY A 224 10.27 -4.63 15.52
C GLY A 224 9.74 -3.50 16.43
N GLY A 225 10.34 -3.34 17.60
CA GLY A 225 9.98 -2.30 18.56
C GLY A 225 10.39 -0.88 18.17
N LEU A 226 11.13 -0.68 17.07
CA LEU A 226 11.57 0.65 16.63
C LEU A 226 10.50 1.43 15.87
N LYS A 227 9.31 0.85 15.61
CA LYS A 227 8.24 1.53 14.86
C LYS A 227 7.76 2.80 15.55
N GLU A 228 7.50 2.71 16.85
CA GLU A 228 7.08 3.85 17.66
C GLU A 228 8.17 4.93 17.72
N GLU A 229 9.44 4.51 17.82
CA GLU A 229 10.57 5.42 17.81
C GLU A 229 10.75 6.10 16.45
N LEU A 230 10.60 5.37 15.34
CA LEU A 230 10.60 5.94 13.98
C LEU A 230 9.51 7.01 13.82
N GLU A 231 8.26 6.70 14.22
CA GLU A 231 7.15 7.65 14.17
C GLU A 231 7.40 8.86 15.08
N GLY A 232 7.86 8.62 16.30
CA GLY A 232 8.15 9.66 17.29
C GLY A 232 9.24 10.62 16.83
N LEU A 233 10.37 10.11 16.35
CA LEU A 233 11.49 10.92 15.85
C LEU A 233 11.13 11.65 14.55
N SER A 234 10.34 11.02 13.66
CA SER A 234 9.85 11.68 12.45
C SER A 234 8.96 12.88 12.80
N ASN A 235 8.01 12.71 13.71
CA ASN A 235 7.16 13.81 14.18
C ASN A 235 7.96 14.86 15.00
N GLN A 236 9.06 14.47 15.65
CA GLN A 236 9.95 15.42 16.29
C GLN A 236 10.62 16.32 15.26
N ALA A 237 11.21 15.76 14.19
CA ALA A 237 11.83 16.51 13.11
C ALA A 237 10.82 17.45 12.40
N ILE A 238 9.55 17.01 12.30
CA ILE A 238 8.46 17.87 11.79
C ILE A 238 8.24 19.07 12.74
N ARG A 239 8.16 18.85 14.05
CA ARG A 239 7.97 19.92 15.04
C ARG A 239 9.17 20.87 15.16
N ASP A 240 10.38 20.38 14.89
CA ASP A 240 11.59 21.19 14.91
C ASP A 240 11.62 22.25 13.80
N ASP A 241 10.66 22.19 12.87
CA ASP A 241 10.43 23.14 11.79
C ASP A 241 11.70 23.44 10.99
N LEU A 242 12.40 22.38 10.59
CA LEU A 242 13.65 22.44 9.86
C LEU A 242 13.47 23.13 8.50
N GLU A 243 14.41 24.00 8.16
CA GLU A 243 14.43 24.65 6.84
C GLU A 243 14.68 23.63 5.73
N VAL A 244 13.93 23.73 4.62
CA VAL A 244 14.10 22.91 3.43
C VAL A 244 14.62 23.79 2.30
N THR A 245 15.83 23.51 1.85
CA THR A 245 16.47 24.26 0.76
C THR A 245 16.78 23.35 -0.41
N SER A 246 16.84 23.93 -1.61
CA SER A 246 17.27 23.19 -2.79
C SER A 246 18.22 24.05 -3.63
N ARG A 247 19.19 23.42 -4.25
CA ARG A 247 20.13 24.08 -5.16
C ARG A 247 20.60 23.13 -6.25
N GLU A 248 20.85 23.69 -7.42
CA GLU A 248 21.46 22.98 -8.52
C GLU A 248 22.98 23.14 -8.46
N LEU A 249 23.71 22.03 -8.62
CA LEU A 249 25.16 22.01 -8.58
C LEU A 249 25.70 20.81 -9.38
N PRO A 250 26.98 20.81 -9.72
CA PRO A 250 27.63 19.66 -10.35
C PRO A 250 27.51 18.40 -9.51
N LEU A 251 27.26 17.24 -10.14
CA LEU A 251 27.06 15.95 -9.46
C LEU A 251 28.21 15.60 -8.50
N ASP A 252 29.45 15.86 -8.91
CA ASP A 252 30.66 15.56 -8.10
C ASP A 252 30.71 16.45 -6.85
N GLU A 253 30.29 17.71 -6.96
CA GLU A 253 30.18 18.62 -5.83
C GLU A 253 29.11 18.18 -4.86
N ALA A 254 27.92 17.78 -5.35
CA ALA A 254 26.85 17.24 -4.53
C ALA A 254 27.30 16.02 -3.75
N LYS A 255 28.02 15.09 -4.41
CA LYS A 255 28.59 13.89 -3.76
C LYS A 255 29.65 14.25 -2.70
N ALA A 256 30.51 15.22 -2.99
CA ALA A 256 31.53 15.69 -2.05
C ALA A 256 30.91 16.32 -0.80
N LEU A 257 29.75 16.95 -0.93
CA LEU A 257 28.94 17.45 0.20
C LEU A 257 28.21 16.33 0.97
N GLY A 258 28.29 15.08 0.51
CA GLY A 258 27.64 13.94 1.14
C GLY A 258 26.17 13.75 0.75
N ALA A 259 25.74 14.33 -0.39
CA ALA A 259 24.40 14.10 -0.89
C ALA A 259 24.18 12.63 -1.28
N MET A 260 23.08 12.07 -0.83
CA MET A 260 22.68 10.71 -1.17
C MET A 260 22.06 10.68 -2.56
N ALA A 261 22.54 9.74 -3.37
CA ALA A 261 21.98 9.41 -4.68
C ALA A 261 21.19 8.11 -4.59
N MET A 262 20.04 8.04 -5.25
CA MET A 262 19.25 6.81 -5.31
C MET A 262 19.99 5.76 -6.14
N PHE A 263 19.93 4.51 -5.68
CA PHE A 263 20.59 3.40 -6.37
C PHE A 263 19.90 3.11 -7.70
N GLY A 264 20.69 3.06 -8.78
CA GLY A 264 20.18 2.69 -10.11
C GLY A 264 19.64 3.86 -10.94
N GLU A 265 19.59 5.08 -10.42
CA GLU A 265 19.26 6.26 -11.21
C GLU A 265 20.45 6.80 -12.00
N LYS A 266 20.14 7.33 -13.19
CA LYS A 266 21.14 8.02 -14.02
C LYS A 266 21.00 9.53 -13.85
N TYR A 267 22.01 10.12 -13.27
CA TYR A 267 22.07 11.57 -13.05
C TYR A 267 22.81 12.27 -14.19
N GLY A 268 22.36 13.47 -14.52
CA GLY A 268 23.07 14.38 -15.42
C GLY A 268 24.34 14.95 -14.77
N SER A 269 25.05 15.82 -15.52
CA SER A 269 26.23 16.55 -15.01
C SER A 269 25.86 17.57 -13.92
N VAL A 270 24.65 18.13 -13.98
CA VAL A 270 24.06 19.02 -12.97
C VAL A 270 22.87 18.31 -12.32
N VAL A 271 22.78 18.40 -11.01
CA VAL A 271 21.75 17.74 -10.20
C VAL A 271 21.13 18.72 -9.21
N ARG A 272 19.87 18.52 -8.89
CA ARG A 272 19.19 19.23 -7.82
C ARG A 272 19.39 18.49 -6.50
N MET A 273 20.01 19.16 -5.53
CA MET A 273 20.21 18.66 -4.18
C MET A 273 19.20 19.35 -3.26
N VAL A 274 18.47 18.55 -2.49
CA VAL A 274 17.53 19.00 -1.46
C VAL A 274 18.13 18.72 -0.09
N GLU A 275 18.09 19.72 0.79
CA GLU A 275 18.54 19.63 2.17
C GLU A 275 17.39 19.98 3.11
N MET A 276 17.27 19.23 4.20
CA MET A 276 16.34 19.52 5.30
C MET A 276 17.13 19.52 6.60
N GLY A 277 17.13 20.68 7.31
CA GLY A 277 17.98 20.86 8.49
C GLY A 277 19.48 20.75 8.16
N GLY A 278 19.88 21.25 6.99
CA GLY A 278 21.25 21.17 6.51
C GLY A 278 21.71 19.73 6.24
N PRO A 279 22.84 19.26 6.82
CA PRO A 279 23.38 17.92 6.56
C PRO A 279 22.57 16.77 7.18
N TRP A 280 21.53 17.04 7.98
CA TRP A 280 20.71 16.02 8.63
C TRP A 280 19.99 15.15 7.58
N SER A 281 19.38 15.77 6.56
CA SER A 281 18.88 15.08 5.37
C SER A 281 19.38 15.84 4.14
N ARG A 282 20.14 15.17 3.30
CA ARG A 282 20.72 15.75 2.08
C ARG A 282 20.68 14.71 0.97
N GLU A 283 19.84 14.97 -0.05
CA GLU A 283 19.53 13.98 -1.08
C GLU A 283 19.47 14.62 -2.47
N LEU A 284 19.81 13.84 -3.51
CA LEU A 284 19.56 14.24 -4.89
C LEU A 284 18.08 13.96 -5.21
N CYS A 285 17.32 15.03 -5.39
CA CYS A 285 15.87 14.92 -5.54
C CYS A 285 15.31 15.98 -6.50
N GLY A 286 14.55 15.51 -7.50
CA GLY A 286 13.85 16.36 -8.47
C GLY A 286 12.39 16.68 -8.08
N GLY A 287 11.90 16.20 -6.93
CA GLY A 287 10.52 16.39 -6.49
C GLY A 287 10.20 17.77 -5.93
N THR A 288 8.93 17.99 -5.65
CA THR A 288 8.47 19.22 -4.98
C THR A 288 8.43 19.03 -3.48
N HIS A 289 8.76 20.06 -2.71
CA HIS A 289 8.90 19.99 -1.27
C HIS A 289 8.23 21.18 -0.57
N VAL A 290 7.94 21.01 0.72
CA VAL A 290 7.57 22.10 1.63
C VAL A 290 8.81 22.99 1.87
N ALA A 291 8.60 24.26 2.25
CA ALA A 291 9.69 25.16 2.59
C ALA A 291 10.26 24.89 3.99
N ARG A 292 9.48 24.31 4.88
CA ARG A 292 9.85 23.97 6.26
C ARG A 292 9.19 22.64 6.68
N SER A 293 9.89 21.83 7.48
CA SER A 293 9.36 20.53 7.91
C SER A 293 8.06 20.62 8.69
N GLY A 294 7.82 21.72 9.42
CA GLY A 294 6.56 21.97 10.14
C GLY A 294 5.33 21.98 9.24
N GLN A 295 5.48 22.33 7.95
CA GLN A 295 4.40 22.33 6.98
C GLN A 295 3.93 20.90 6.58
N ILE A 296 4.70 19.86 6.91
CA ILE A 296 4.30 18.45 6.75
C ILE A 296 3.08 18.16 7.63
N GLY A 297 3.04 18.75 8.83
CA GLY A 297 1.97 18.60 9.79
C GLY A 297 2.16 17.39 10.70
N LEU A 298 1.55 16.27 10.36
CA LEU A 298 1.57 15.03 11.15
C LEU A 298 1.93 13.84 10.27
N LEU A 299 2.69 12.89 10.83
CA LEU A 299 2.98 11.60 10.22
C LEU A 299 2.44 10.49 11.14
N SER A 300 1.70 9.53 10.58
CA SER A 300 1.25 8.33 11.29
C SER A 300 1.62 7.08 10.48
N LEU A 301 2.44 6.21 11.09
CA LEU A 301 2.83 4.94 10.48
C LEU A 301 1.64 3.99 10.41
N ILE A 302 1.36 3.46 9.21
CA ILE A 302 0.35 2.44 8.99
C ILE A 302 0.92 1.07 9.31
N GLY A 303 2.14 0.81 8.85
CA GLY A 303 2.77 -0.49 9.02
C GLY A 303 4.18 -0.59 8.46
N GLU A 304 4.77 -1.75 8.69
CA GLU A 304 6.08 -2.15 8.15
C GLU A 304 6.00 -3.61 7.73
N GLN A 305 6.55 -3.93 6.56
CA GLN A 305 6.53 -5.29 6.00
C GLN A 305 7.78 -5.61 5.18
N SER A 306 8.05 -6.90 4.98
CA SER A 306 9.04 -7.36 4.03
C SER A 306 8.48 -7.34 2.62
N VAL A 307 9.23 -6.82 1.65
CA VAL A 307 8.84 -6.81 0.23
C VAL A 307 9.82 -7.56 -0.67
N GLY A 308 10.89 -8.06 -0.08
CA GLY A 308 11.92 -8.83 -0.78
C GLY A 308 13.09 -9.18 0.14
N ALA A 309 14.02 -10.01 -0.33
CA ALA A 309 15.20 -10.36 0.43
C ALA A 309 16.04 -9.09 0.73
N GLY A 310 16.17 -8.73 2.00
CA GLY A 310 16.91 -7.54 2.44
C GLY A 310 16.24 -6.21 2.14
N VAL A 311 14.94 -6.18 1.75
CA VAL A 311 14.19 -4.96 1.51
C VAL A 311 12.94 -4.92 2.38
N ARG A 312 12.80 -3.84 3.11
CA ARG A 312 11.66 -3.56 3.98
C ARG A 312 10.89 -2.37 3.47
N ARG A 313 9.60 -2.32 3.75
CA ARG A 313 8.69 -1.24 3.39
C ARG A 313 8.06 -0.66 4.62
N VAL A 314 8.05 0.66 4.71
CA VAL A 314 7.19 1.42 5.62
C VAL A 314 6.16 2.20 4.83
N GLU A 315 4.97 2.33 5.39
CA GLU A 315 3.88 3.10 4.84
C GLU A 315 3.37 4.05 5.93
N ALA A 316 3.04 5.27 5.54
CA ALA A 316 2.53 6.27 6.47
C ALA A 316 1.48 7.17 5.82
N TYR A 317 0.53 7.59 6.62
CA TYR A 317 -0.30 8.75 6.31
C TYR A 317 0.38 10.04 6.76
N VAL A 318 0.08 11.12 6.03
CA VAL A 318 0.71 12.42 6.25
C VAL A 318 -0.38 13.50 6.35
N SER A 319 -0.12 14.52 7.16
CA SER A 319 -0.97 15.70 7.31
C SER A 319 -2.42 15.34 7.70
N GLN A 320 -3.39 15.81 6.94
CA GLN A 320 -4.82 15.61 7.20
C GLN A 320 -5.23 14.12 7.21
N ASP A 321 -4.61 13.28 6.37
CA ASP A 321 -4.93 11.85 6.33
C ASP A 321 -4.37 11.10 7.54
N ALA A 322 -3.21 11.51 8.06
CA ALA A 322 -2.70 11.03 9.35
C ALA A 322 -3.68 11.36 10.49
N PHE A 323 -4.16 12.60 10.54
CA PHE A 323 -5.17 13.01 11.52
C PHE A 323 -6.46 12.19 11.39
N ARG A 324 -6.96 11.99 10.16
CA ARG A 324 -8.17 11.19 9.91
C ARG A 324 -7.97 9.73 10.33
N HIS A 325 -6.78 9.17 10.11
CA HIS A 325 -6.45 7.82 10.52
C HIS A 325 -6.54 7.67 12.05
N LEU A 326 -5.83 8.50 12.80
CA LEU A 326 -5.87 8.51 14.26
C LEU A 326 -7.28 8.80 14.83
N ALA A 327 -8.05 9.67 14.17
CA ALA A 327 -9.43 9.94 14.57
C ALA A 327 -10.34 8.71 14.40
N ARG A 328 -10.15 7.91 13.36
CA ARG A 328 -10.87 6.65 13.16
C ARG A 328 -10.50 5.61 14.21
N GLU A 329 -9.21 5.44 14.51
CA GLU A 329 -8.74 4.53 15.56
C GLU A 329 -9.33 4.92 16.92
N ARG A 330 -9.29 6.21 17.27
CA ARG A 330 -9.92 6.73 18.48
C ARG A 330 -11.42 6.44 18.54
N ALA A 331 -12.14 6.64 17.43
CA ALA A 331 -13.57 6.36 17.36
C ALA A 331 -13.86 4.86 17.54
N LEU A 332 -13.04 3.97 16.98
CA LEU A 332 -13.16 2.52 17.19
C LEU A 332 -12.95 2.14 18.66
N VAL A 333 -11.92 2.68 19.30
CA VAL A 333 -11.67 2.46 20.73
C VAL A 333 -12.86 2.96 21.58
N THR A 334 -13.37 4.17 21.28
CA THR A 334 -14.54 4.74 21.96
C THR A 334 -15.75 3.82 21.84
N ASN A 335 -16.09 3.38 20.63
CA ASN A 335 -17.22 2.48 20.39
C ASN A 335 -17.07 1.14 21.14
N LEU A 336 -15.86 0.57 21.16
CA LEU A 336 -15.59 -0.68 21.88
C LEU A 336 -15.72 -0.51 23.40
N THR A 337 -15.22 0.61 23.95
CA THR A 337 -15.33 0.89 25.39
C THR A 337 -16.77 1.13 25.83
N GLU A 338 -17.56 1.82 25.00
CA GLU A 338 -19.00 2.00 25.24
C GLU A 338 -19.75 0.66 25.18
N LEU A 339 -19.47 -0.18 24.17
CA LEU A 339 -20.09 -1.51 24.00
C LEU A 339 -19.77 -2.44 25.19
N LEU A 340 -18.52 -2.44 25.63
CA LEU A 340 -18.03 -3.32 26.70
C LEU A 340 -18.19 -2.70 28.11
N LYS A 341 -18.62 -1.43 28.20
CA LYS A 341 -18.82 -0.65 29.43
C LYS A 341 -17.58 -0.66 30.33
N VAL A 342 -16.42 -0.35 29.76
CA VAL A 342 -15.12 -0.26 30.45
C VAL A 342 -14.38 1.00 30.05
N GLN A 343 -13.36 1.39 30.83
CA GLN A 343 -12.44 2.45 30.43
C GLN A 343 -11.45 1.94 29.35
N PRO A 344 -10.85 2.83 28.54
CA PRO A 344 -9.93 2.43 27.46
C PRO A 344 -8.74 1.56 27.90
N ASP A 345 -8.17 1.84 29.05
CA ASP A 345 -7.06 1.08 29.66
C ASP A 345 -7.45 -0.33 30.10
N GLN A 346 -8.73 -0.58 30.33
CA GLN A 346 -9.29 -1.88 30.74
C GLN A 346 -9.79 -2.73 29.56
N LEU A 347 -9.72 -2.20 28.33
CA LEU A 347 -10.33 -2.83 27.17
C LEU A 347 -9.72 -4.20 26.89
N VAL A 348 -8.40 -4.30 26.88
CA VAL A 348 -7.67 -5.55 26.59
C VAL A 348 -8.03 -6.61 27.64
N GLU A 349 -7.90 -6.28 28.92
CA GLU A 349 -8.25 -7.21 30.01
C GLU A 349 -9.73 -7.67 29.94
N ARG A 350 -10.66 -6.77 29.56
CA ARG A 350 -12.07 -7.11 29.40
C ARG A 350 -12.29 -8.12 28.27
N VAL A 351 -11.63 -7.91 27.13
CA VAL A 351 -11.71 -8.83 25.98
C VAL A 351 -11.12 -10.19 26.34
N GLU A 352 -9.93 -10.25 26.97
CA GLU A 352 -9.31 -11.49 27.42
C GLU A 352 -10.22 -12.26 28.39
N ARG A 353 -10.83 -11.56 29.35
CA ARG A 353 -11.79 -12.14 30.29
C ARG A 353 -13.01 -12.71 29.57
N MET A 354 -13.57 -12.01 28.58
CA MET A 354 -14.69 -12.50 27.78
C MET A 354 -14.32 -13.73 26.97
N LEU A 355 -13.17 -13.77 26.34
CA LEU A 355 -12.67 -14.95 25.62
C LEU A 355 -12.49 -16.15 26.57
N GLY A 356 -11.96 -15.91 27.78
CA GLY A 356 -11.86 -16.94 28.83
C GLY A 356 -13.23 -17.47 29.27
N GLN A 357 -14.21 -16.59 29.48
CA GLN A 357 -15.58 -16.95 29.82
C GLN A 357 -16.27 -17.75 28.70
N LEU A 358 -16.09 -17.33 27.46
CA LEU A 358 -16.63 -18.06 26.29
C LEU A 358 -16.09 -19.50 26.25
N LYS A 359 -14.76 -19.64 26.34
CA LYS A 359 -14.10 -20.97 26.36
C LYS A 359 -14.58 -21.85 27.51
N ALA A 360 -14.79 -21.27 28.70
CA ALA A 360 -15.32 -22.00 29.85
C ALA A 360 -16.78 -22.43 29.64
N ALA A 361 -17.60 -21.53 29.07
CA ALA A 361 -19.01 -21.82 28.74
C ALA A 361 -19.13 -22.94 27.69
N GLU A 362 -18.32 -22.88 26.62
CA GLU A 362 -18.26 -23.92 25.59
C GLU A 362 -17.91 -25.30 26.16
N ARG A 363 -16.91 -25.31 27.07
CA ARG A 363 -16.54 -26.55 27.78
C ARG A 363 -17.67 -27.07 28.65
N THR A 364 -18.35 -26.20 29.42
CA THR A 364 -19.49 -26.57 30.24
C THR A 364 -20.64 -27.14 29.40
N ILE A 365 -20.94 -26.52 28.26
CA ILE A 365 -21.96 -27.01 27.31
C ILE A 365 -21.56 -28.40 26.78
N SER A 366 -20.31 -28.60 26.40
CA SER A 366 -19.81 -29.91 25.96
C SER A 366 -19.96 -30.98 27.06
N ASP A 367 -19.58 -30.65 28.29
CA ASP A 367 -19.66 -31.58 29.43
C ASP A 367 -21.12 -31.92 29.78
N LEU A 368 -22.03 -30.91 29.73
CA LEU A 368 -23.47 -31.12 29.95
C LEU A 368 -24.08 -31.98 28.85
N ASN A 369 -23.72 -31.76 27.60
CA ASN A 369 -24.20 -32.56 26.48
C ASN A 369 -23.71 -34.03 26.58
N ALA A 370 -22.44 -34.23 26.95
CA ALA A 370 -21.91 -35.57 27.19
C ALA A 370 -22.61 -36.27 28.34
N ALA A 371 -22.84 -35.57 29.44
CA ALA A 371 -23.59 -36.12 30.60
C ALA A 371 -25.04 -36.46 30.22
N GLN A 372 -25.72 -35.62 29.43
CA GLN A 372 -27.06 -35.88 28.92
C GLN A 372 -27.09 -37.08 27.99
N ALA A 373 -26.11 -37.24 27.10
CA ALA A 373 -25.98 -38.40 26.22
C ALA A 373 -25.79 -39.70 27.04
N LEU A 374 -24.95 -39.67 28.07
CA LEU A 374 -24.73 -40.81 28.97
C LEU A 374 -25.98 -41.16 29.81
N ALA A 375 -26.72 -40.17 30.29
CA ALA A 375 -27.98 -40.38 31.00
C ALA A 375 -29.01 -41.09 30.12
N ARG A 376 -29.08 -40.77 28.84
CA ARG A 376 -29.96 -41.44 27.87
C ARG A 376 -29.49 -42.87 27.52
N ALA A 377 -28.22 -43.18 27.73
CA ALA A 377 -27.65 -44.49 27.39
C ALA A 377 -28.32 -45.64 28.21
N ALA A 378 -28.66 -45.39 29.45
CA ALA A 378 -29.36 -46.38 30.28
C ALA A 378 -30.75 -46.75 29.72
N ASP A 379 -31.53 -45.76 29.30
CA ASP A 379 -32.83 -45.93 28.66
C ASP A 379 -32.70 -46.62 27.31
N LEU A 380 -31.76 -46.16 26.48
CA LEU A 380 -31.46 -46.73 25.16
C LEU A 380 -31.03 -48.19 25.26
N ALA A 381 -30.21 -48.57 26.25
CA ALA A 381 -29.79 -49.95 26.47
C ALA A 381 -30.98 -50.91 26.78
N GLY A 382 -32.02 -50.39 27.44
CA GLY A 382 -33.25 -51.15 27.67
C GLY A 382 -34.04 -51.51 26.41
N HIS A 383 -33.81 -50.86 25.29
CA HIS A 383 -34.44 -51.12 24.00
C HIS A 383 -33.69 -52.14 23.12
N ALA A 384 -32.59 -52.71 23.60
CA ALA A 384 -31.86 -53.73 22.88
C ALA A 384 -32.62 -55.03 22.79
N ARG A 385 -32.61 -55.67 21.63
CA ARG A 385 -33.31 -56.96 21.35
C ARG A 385 -32.27 -58.08 21.28
N ASP A 386 -32.66 -59.27 21.70
CA ASP A 386 -31.85 -60.46 21.46
C ASP A 386 -32.15 -61.01 20.07
N VAL A 387 -31.10 -61.19 19.28
CA VAL A 387 -31.18 -61.74 17.93
C VAL A 387 -30.08 -62.79 17.81
N GLY A 388 -30.45 -64.04 17.97
CA GLY A 388 -29.52 -65.16 17.85
C GLY A 388 -28.38 -65.21 18.86
N GLY A 389 -28.63 -64.74 20.09
CA GLY A 389 -27.63 -64.64 21.18
C GLY A 389 -26.79 -63.37 21.14
N LEU A 390 -27.10 -62.42 20.24
CA LEU A 390 -26.51 -61.11 20.18
C LEU A 390 -27.51 -60.03 20.67
N ARG A 391 -27.09 -59.11 21.54
CA ARG A 391 -27.88 -57.95 21.90
C ARG A 391 -27.72 -56.82 20.86
N VAL A 392 -28.79 -56.56 20.08
CA VAL A 392 -28.79 -55.59 18.98
C VAL A 392 -29.61 -54.35 19.38
N LEU A 393 -28.97 -53.19 19.31
CA LEU A 393 -29.61 -51.88 19.48
C LEU A 393 -29.50 -51.09 18.19
N THR A 394 -30.64 -50.67 17.64
CA THR A 394 -30.68 -49.73 16.51
C THR A 394 -31.59 -48.57 16.88
N ARG A 395 -31.08 -47.34 16.88
CA ARG A 395 -31.83 -46.13 17.17
C ARG A 395 -31.25 -44.93 16.46
N GLN A 396 -32.09 -44.02 16.01
CA GLN A 396 -31.70 -42.72 15.56
C GLN A 396 -31.57 -41.78 16.78
N VAL A 397 -30.43 -41.10 16.90
CA VAL A 397 -30.15 -40.16 17.98
C VAL A 397 -29.71 -38.81 17.39
N GLN A 398 -30.05 -37.72 18.07
CA GLN A 398 -29.63 -36.38 17.72
C GLN A 398 -28.52 -35.95 18.69
N VAL A 399 -27.28 -36.25 18.33
CA VAL A 399 -26.08 -35.91 19.10
C VAL A 399 -24.93 -35.52 18.14
N SER A 400 -23.96 -34.77 18.61
CA SER A 400 -22.77 -34.42 17.80
C SER A 400 -21.86 -35.64 17.57
N GLY A 401 -20.96 -35.57 16.57
CA GLY A 401 -20.04 -36.68 16.26
C GLY A 401 -19.20 -37.18 17.43
N PRO A 402 -18.58 -36.33 18.24
CA PRO A 402 -17.84 -36.72 19.46
C PRO A 402 -18.74 -37.37 20.50
N GLU A 403 -19.93 -36.82 20.71
CA GLU A 403 -20.92 -37.36 21.65
C GLU A 403 -21.47 -38.72 21.21
N LEU A 404 -21.68 -38.89 19.89
CA LEU A 404 -22.12 -40.15 19.30
C LEU A 404 -21.14 -41.28 19.60
N ARG A 405 -19.84 -41.01 19.47
CA ARG A 405 -18.77 -41.97 19.78
C ARG A 405 -18.80 -42.35 21.28
N THR A 406 -18.90 -41.38 22.15
CA THR A 406 -18.97 -41.59 23.62
C THR A 406 -20.19 -42.41 23.98
N LEU A 407 -21.36 -42.07 23.43
CA LEU A 407 -22.61 -42.81 23.65
C LEU A 407 -22.53 -44.24 23.14
N ALA A 408 -21.99 -44.47 21.97
CA ALA A 408 -21.85 -45.81 21.40
C ALA A 408 -20.91 -46.70 22.22
N LEU A 409 -19.82 -46.15 22.76
CA LEU A 409 -18.88 -46.87 23.62
C LEU A 409 -19.51 -47.21 24.97
N ASP A 410 -20.28 -46.32 25.58
CA ASP A 410 -20.99 -46.57 26.84
C ASP A 410 -22.10 -47.64 26.65
N LEU A 411 -22.90 -47.53 25.60
CA LEU A 411 -23.92 -48.50 25.24
C LEU A 411 -23.32 -49.90 25.01
N ARG A 412 -22.18 -49.99 24.31
CA ARG A 412 -21.49 -51.26 24.13
C ARG A 412 -20.97 -51.84 25.44
N GLY A 413 -20.47 -50.99 26.35
CA GLY A 413 -20.10 -51.45 27.70
C GLY A 413 -21.25 -51.99 28.50
N ARG A 414 -22.42 -51.36 28.44
CA ARG A 414 -23.65 -51.80 29.16
C ARG A 414 -24.26 -53.07 28.57
N LEU A 415 -24.24 -53.24 27.26
CA LEU A 415 -24.84 -54.38 26.56
C LEU A 415 -23.93 -55.61 26.56
N GLY A 416 -22.66 -55.48 26.87
CA GLY A 416 -21.69 -56.55 26.93
C GLY A 416 -21.00 -56.86 25.58
N PRO A 417 -20.02 -57.81 25.57
CA PRO A 417 -19.16 -58.07 24.38
C PRO A 417 -19.92 -58.64 23.17
N ALA A 418 -21.03 -59.36 23.42
CA ALA A 418 -21.88 -59.92 22.36
C ALA A 418 -23.00 -58.93 22.00
N SER A 419 -22.62 -57.71 21.53
CA SER A 419 -23.55 -56.65 21.19
C SER A 419 -23.21 -55.86 19.92
N VAL A 420 -24.25 -55.43 19.22
CA VAL A 420 -24.19 -54.54 18.06
C VAL A 420 -24.97 -53.25 18.39
N VAL A 421 -24.30 -52.11 18.28
CA VAL A 421 -24.88 -50.78 18.49
C VAL A 421 -24.82 -50.00 17.17
N CYS A 422 -25.97 -49.58 16.67
CA CYS A 422 -26.11 -48.74 15.47
C CYS A 422 -26.97 -47.50 15.87
N LEU A 423 -26.34 -46.32 15.83
CA LEU A 423 -26.95 -45.05 16.27
C LEU A 423 -27.01 -44.06 15.07
#